data_7ed288ebe122ba47fce89f1d4f841a2b
#
_entry.id   7ed288ebe122ba47fce89f1d4f841a2b
#
_cell.length_a   1.000
_cell.length_b   1.000
_cell.length_c   1.000
_cell.angle_alpha   90.00
_cell.angle_beta   90.00
_cell.angle_gamma   90.00
#
_symmetry.space_group_name_H-M   'P 1'
#
loop_
_entity.id
_entity.type
_entity.pdbx_description
1 polymer ?
#
loop_
_entity_poly.entity_id
_entity_poly.type
_entity_poly.pdbx_seq_one_letter_code
_entity_poly.pdbx_strand_id
1 'polypeptide(L)'
;MPISPFLAAALQFRVDVADVPSNRERAVRLIEEAAARGARLCVLPEMWSTGFAEERLLPLSRTTPEVLHELRSLAARRKVVVAGSLPERVGRGVYNTLYVVNATGVVTGEYRKAHLFSPSGEDHWFRRGTSAGVIPTDAGIVGPLLCYDLRFPELSRKYFLDGAGVLCVSSQWPSARRAHWRILTVARAVESQAYVVAANAVGPSGPFRYAGDSVIVSPDGERLSSVGEVEGMALATIDPAFVLEIRRRIPCLADRNTRAYRKTRRPA
;
A
#
# COMPACT_ATOMS: atom_id res chain seq x y z
N MET A 1 -22.73 -11.03 -2.37
CA MET A 1 -22.23 -12.40 -2.12
C MET A 1 -20.90 -12.29 -1.39
N PRO A 2 -20.56 -13.21 -0.49
CA PRO A 2 -19.23 -13.21 0.12
C PRO A 2 -18.17 -13.38 -0.98
N ILE A 3 -17.06 -12.63 -0.86
CA ILE A 3 -15.96 -12.75 -1.81
C ILE A 3 -15.24 -14.07 -1.56
N SER A 4 -15.10 -14.89 -2.62
CA SER A 4 -14.34 -16.14 -2.55
C SER A 4 -12.85 -15.89 -2.32
N PRO A 5 -12.09 -16.83 -1.76
CA PRO A 5 -10.64 -16.74 -1.65
C PRO A 5 -9.99 -16.39 -2.99
N PHE A 6 -8.96 -15.57 -2.96
CA PHE A 6 -8.27 -15.09 -4.15
C PHE A 6 -6.76 -14.91 -3.91
N LEU A 7 -5.97 -15.00 -4.97
CA LEU A 7 -4.53 -14.78 -4.91
C LEU A 7 -4.22 -13.28 -4.91
N ALA A 8 -3.36 -12.82 -4.01
CA ALA A 8 -2.80 -11.47 -3.99
C ALA A 8 -1.30 -11.48 -4.23
N ALA A 9 -0.78 -10.39 -4.78
CA ALA A 9 0.63 -10.17 -5.06
C ALA A 9 1.14 -8.87 -4.45
N ALA A 10 2.22 -8.93 -3.67
CA ALA A 10 3.02 -7.78 -3.30
C ALA A 10 4.25 -7.72 -4.22
N LEU A 11 4.25 -6.75 -5.13
CA LEU A 11 5.26 -6.64 -6.19
C LEU A 11 6.48 -5.89 -5.68
N GLN A 12 7.66 -6.38 -6.05
CA GLN A 12 8.95 -5.85 -5.61
C GLN A 12 9.89 -5.63 -6.78
N PHE A 13 10.33 -4.39 -6.97
CA PHE A 13 11.31 -4.06 -7.99
C PHE A 13 12.12 -2.82 -7.59
N ARG A 14 13.25 -2.64 -8.28
CA ARG A 14 14.04 -1.41 -8.15
C ARG A 14 13.30 -0.26 -8.80
N VAL A 15 13.08 0.81 -8.04
CA VAL A 15 12.50 2.05 -8.54
C VAL A 15 13.64 3.03 -8.84
N ASP A 16 13.92 3.25 -10.11
CA ASP A 16 14.96 4.19 -10.54
C ASP A 16 14.42 5.63 -10.50
N VAL A 17 15.19 6.53 -9.85
CA VAL A 17 14.79 7.93 -9.68
C VAL A 17 14.67 8.61 -11.04
N ALA A 18 13.48 9.17 -11.32
CA ALA A 18 13.15 9.91 -12.53
C ALA A 18 13.24 9.12 -13.86
N ASP A 19 13.38 7.79 -13.80
CA ASP A 19 13.33 6.92 -14.98
C ASP A 19 11.93 6.28 -15.12
N VAL A 20 10.97 7.10 -15.56
CA VAL A 20 9.58 6.68 -15.71
C VAL A 20 9.42 5.51 -16.69
N PRO A 21 10.09 5.48 -17.87
CA PRO A 21 9.94 4.35 -18.81
C PRO A 21 10.36 3.00 -18.21
N SER A 22 11.56 2.90 -17.63
CA SER A 22 12.06 1.64 -17.06
C SER A 22 11.22 1.17 -15.87
N ASN A 23 10.77 2.10 -15.02
CA ASN A 23 9.90 1.78 -13.89
C ASN A 23 8.53 1.26 -14.35
N ARG A 24 7.96 1.85 -15.39
CA ARG A 24 6.69 1.39 -16.02
C ARG A 24 6.84 -0.01 -16.57
N GLU A 25 7.89 -0.28 -17.32
CA GLU A 25 8.16 -1.60 -17.91
C GLU A 25 8.21 -2.69 -16.82
N ARG A 26 8.96 -2.45 -15.72
CA ARG A 26 9.03 -3.40 -14.59
C ARG A 26 7.67 -3.62 -13.95
N ALA A 27 6.92 -2.54 -13.70
CA ALA A 27 5.60 -2.64 -13.09
C ALA A 27 4.61 -3.41 -13.96
N VAL A 28 4.55 -3.09 -15.27
CA VAL A 28 3.68 -3.78 -16.22
C VAL A 28 4.02 -5.26 -16.29
N ARG A 29 5.29 -5.62 -16.47
CA ARG A 29 5.76 -7.00 -16.51
C ARG A 29 5.35 -7.77 -15.26
N LEU A 30 5.60 -7.24 -14.07
CA LEU A 30 5.26 -7.92 -12.82
C LEU A 30 3.75 -8.05 -12.60
N ILE A 31 2.94 -7.04 -12.98
CA ILE A 31 1.47 -7.14 -12.92
C ILE A 31 1.00 -8.26 -13.88
N GLU A 32 1.54 -8.32 -15.09
CA GLU A 32 1.18 -9.35 -16.07
C GLU A 32 1.56 -10.75 -15.59
N GLU A 33 2.74 -10.92 -15.03
CA GLU A 33 3.20 -12.18 -14.44
C GLU A 33 2.32 -12.59 -13.25
N ALA A 34 1.95 -11.66 -12.35
CA ALA A 34 1.06 -11.94 -11.24
C ALA A 34 -0.33 -12.35 -11.72
N ALA A 35 -0.90 -11.60 -12.67
CA ALA A 35 -2.20 -11.91 -13.25
C ALA A 35 -2.21 -13.26 -13.98
N ALA A 36 -1.15 -13.60 -14.70
CA ALA A 36 -0.99 -14.92 -15.34
C ALA A 36 -0.96 -16.08 -14.33
N ARG A 37 -0.52 -15.81 -13.09
CA ARG A 37 -0.58 -16.75 -11.96
C ARG A 37 -1.93 -16.77 -11.24
N GLY A 38 -2.90 -15.97 -11.68
CA GLY A 38 -4.24 -15.88 -11.11
C GLY A 38 -4.41 -14.84 -10.00
N ALA A 39 -3.45 -13.92 -9.84
CA ALA A 39 -3.60 -12.83 -8.86
C ALA A 39 -4.79 -11.92 -9.24
N ARG A 40 -5.61 -11.59 -8.25
CA ARG A 40 -6.73 -10.64 -8.36
C ARG A 40 -6.47 -9.31 -7.69
N LEU A 41 -5.41 -9.21 -6.89
CA LEU A 41 -4.93 -7.98 -6.26
C LEU A 41 -3.42 -7.89 -6.40
N CYS A 42 -2.93 -6.78 -6.94
CA CYS A 42 -1.51 -6.44 -7.02
C CYS A 42 -1.25 -5.15 -6.26
N VAL A 43 -0.25 -5.14 -5.40
CA VAL A 43 0.23 -3.92 -4.72
C VAL A 43 1.62 -3.59 -5.23
N LEU A 44 1.81 -2.35 -5.67
CA LEU A 44 3.06 -1.79 -6.20
C LEU A 44 3.83 -1.04 -5.09
N PRO A 45 5.15 -0.86 -5.22
CA PRO A 45 5.92 0.01 -4.35
C PRO A 45 5.43 1.47 -4.34
N GLU A 46 5.89 2.25 -3.38
CA GLU A 46 5.62 3.68 -3.26
C GLU A 46 6.29 4.46 -4.39
N MET A 47 5.62 5.50 -4.92
CA MET A 47 6.15 6.36 -6.00
C MET A 47 6.78 5.55 -7.15
N TRP A 48 6.15 4.42 -7.45
CA TRP A 48 6.72 3.36 -8.29
C TRP A 48 7.12 3.80 -9.69
N SER A 49 6.53 4.87 -10.24
CA SER A 49 6.84 5.35 -11.59
C SER A 49 8.00 6.33 -11.64
N THR A 50 8.20 7.14 -10.58
CA THR A 50 9.16 8.25 -10.59
C THR A 50 10.29 8.11 -9.57
N GLY A 51 10.09 7.28 -8.54
CA GLY A 51 10.89 7.38 -7.32
C GLY A 51 10.69 8.73 -6.62
N PHE A 52 11.49 8.99 -5.61
CA PHE A 52 11.55 10.29 -4.91
C PHE A 52 12.50 11.23 -5.66
N ALA A 53 12.05 11.78 -6.78
CA ALA A 53 12.81 12.66 -7.65
C ALA A 53 12.63 14.14 -7.25
N GLU A 54 12.91 14.47 -6.02
CA GLU A 54 12.72 15.74 -5.30
C GLU A 54 12.55 16.99 -6.20
N GLU A 55 13.64 17.57 -6.70
CA GLU A 55 13.61 18.78 -7.55
C GLU A 55 12.86 18.60 -8.88
N ARG A 56 12.75 17.35 -9.36
CA ARG A 56 12.04 17.00 -10.60
C ARG A 56 10.60 16.55 -10.38
N LEU A 57 10.12 16.54 -9.14
CA LEU A 57 8.82 16.01 -8.77
C LEU A 57 7.66 16.70 -9.50
N LEU A 58 7.68 18.05 -9.55
CA LEU A 58 6.60 18.80 -10.21
C LEU A 58 6.53 18.56 -11.73
N PRO A 59 7.63 18.59 -12.52
CA PRO A 59 7.56 18.19 -13.91
C PRO A 59 7.18 16.71 -14.09
N LEU A 60 7.70 15.79 -13.28
CA LEU A 60 7.39 14.37 -13.39
C LEU A 60 5.94 14.03 -13.02
N SER A 61 5.29 14.79 -12.14
CA SER A 61 3.87 14.60 -11.83
C SER A 61 2.95 14.82 -13.04
N ARG A 62 3.42 15.45 -14.11
CA ARG A 62 2.68 15.59 -15.38
C ARG A 62 2.55 14.26 -16.14
N THR A 63 3.39 13.27 -15.85
CA THR A 63 3.29 11.93 -16.45
C THR A 63 2.21 11.07 -15.80
N THR A 64 1.77 11.42 -14.58
CA THR A 64 0.79 10.63 -13.81
C THR A 64 -0.51 10.33 -14.56
N PRO A 65 -1.15 11.26 -15.29
CA PRO A 65 -2.38 10.94 -16.02
C PRO A 65 -2.16 9.84 -17.08
N GLU A 66 -1.05 9.86 -17.81
CA GLU A 66 -0.71 8.83 -18.81
C GLU A 66 -0.41 7.48 -18.14
N VAL A 67 0.43 7.48 -17.11
CA VAL A 67 0.78 6.29 -16.32
C VAL A 67 -0.47 5.64 -15.71
N LEU A 68 -1.36 6.46 -15.15
CA LEU A 68 -2.61 5.98 -14.58
C LEU A 68 -3.57 5.45 -15.66
N HIS A 69 -3.62 6.07 -16.83
CA HIS A 69 -4.41 5.56 -17.97
C HIS A 69 -3.92 4.17 -18.42
N GLU A 70 -2.61 3.98 -18.53
CA GLU A 70 -2.04 2.69 -18.87
C GLU A 70 -2.35 1.63 -17.79
N LEU A 71 -2.19 1.99 -16.50
CA LEU A 71 -2.50 1.11 -15.38
C LEU A 71 -3.98 0.68 -15.37
N ARG A 72 -4.89 1.61 -15.66
CA ARG A 72 -6.33 1.33 -15.80
C ARG A 72 -6.62 0.36 -16.94
N SER A 73 -5.98 0.57 -18.09
CA SER A 73 -6.11 -0.33 -19.25
C SER A 73 -5.56 -1.71 -18.94
N LEU A 74 -4.43 -1.81 -18.26
CA LEU A 74 -3.83 -3.09 -17.84
C LEU A 74 -4.72 -3.82 -16.84
N ALA A 75 -5.20 -3.12 -15.80
CA ALA A 75 -6.11 -3.67 -14.79
C ALA A 75 -7.37 -4.29 -15.43
N ALA A 76 -7.99 -3.58 -16.38
CA ALA A 76 -9.17 -4.07 -17.11
C ALA A 76 -8.85 -5.29 -17.98
N ARG A 77 -7.76 -5.26 -18.75
CA ARG A 77 -7.36 -6.38 -19.61
C ARG A 77 -7.03 -7.64 -18.82
N ARG A 78 -6.36 -7.49 -17.67
CA ARG A 78 -5.90 -8.60 -16.83
C ARG A 78 -6.91 -8.98 -15.73
N LYS A 79 -8.00 -8.22 -15.58
CA LYS A 79 -9.05 -8.40 -14.54
C LYS A 79 -8.46 -8.45 -13.13
N VAL A 80 -7.54 -7.52 -12.83
CA VAL A 80 -6.81 -7.43 -11.57
C VAL A 80 -7.01 -6.06 -10.92
N VAL A 81 -7.21 -6.05 -9.60
CA VAL A 81 -7.18 -4.82 -8.80
C VAL A 81 -5.72 -4.42 -8.60
N VAL A 82 -5.37 -3.16 -8.85
CA VAL A 82 -4.00 -2.67 -8.67
C VAL A 82 -4.01 -1.48 -7.71
N ALA A 83 -3.16 -1.54 -6.69
CA ALA A 83 -2.92 -0.45 -5.75
C ALA A 83 -1.45 -0.01 -5.81
N GLY A 84 -1.20 1.30 -5.93
CA GLY A 84 0.16 1.84 -5.97
C GLY A 84 0.19 3.35 -5.98
N SER A 85 1.27 3.98 -5.51
CA SER A 85 1.31 5.43 -5.41
C SER A 85 2.09 6.11 -6.54
N LEU A 86 1.56 7.27 -6.91
CA LEU A 86 2.07 8.16 -7.97
C LEU A 86 2.12 9.60 -7.46
N PRO A 87 2.95 10.47 -8.07
CA PRO A 87 2.95 11.89 -7.75
C PRO A 87 1.69 12.56 -8.35
N GLU A 88 0.77 12.99 -7.50
CA GLU A 88 -0.44 13.71 -7.91
C GLU A 88 -0.21 15.21 -7.85
N ARG A 89 -0.41 15.92 -8.97
CA ARG A 89 -0.35 17.37 -9.00
C ARG A 89 -1.73 17.99 -8.74
N VAL A 90 -1.80 18.87 -7.76
CA VAL A 90 -2.98 19.71 -7.48
C VAL A 90 -2.55 21.17 -7.38
N GLY A 91 -2.91 21.96 -8.35
CA GLY A 91 -2.45 23.35 -8.46
C GLY A 91 -0.93 23.45 -8.54
N ARG A 92 -0.32 24.08 -7.55
CA ARG A 92 1.15 24.22 -7.41
C ARG A 92 1.77 23.18 -6.49
N GLY A 93 0.99 22.30 -5.87
CA GLY A 93 1.47 21.28 -4.94
C GLY A 93 1.47 19.89 -5.56
N VAL A 94 2.27 19.00 -4.97
CA VAL A 94 2.29 17.57 -5.32
C VAL A 94 1.95 16.76 -4.07
N TYR A 95 1.15 15.72 -4.24
CA TYR A 95 0.87 14.72 -3.23
C TYR A 95 1.48 13.37 -3.62
N ASN A 96 1.87 12.59 -2.63
CA ASN A 96 2.14 11.18 -2.77
C ASN A 96 0.80 10.46 -2.64
N THR A 97 0.21 10.02 -3.76
CA THR A 97 -1.18 9.53 -3.80
C THR A 97 -1.22 8.08 -4.25
N LEU A 98 -1.74 7.23 -3.37
CA LEU A 98 -2.04 5.83 -3.70
C LEU A 98 -3.40 5.79 -4.41
N TYR A 99 -3.38 5.26 -5.63
CA TYR A 99 -4.58 4.99 -6.43
C TYR A 99 -4.93 3.51 -6.32
N VAL A 100 -6.22 3.23 -6.22
CA VAL A 100 -6.76 1.88 -6.33
C VAL A 100 -7.57 1.78 -7.60
N VAL A 101 -7.08 0.97 -8.53
CA VAL A 101 -7.73 0.69 -9.82
C VAL A 101 -8.38 -0.68 -9.73
N ASN A 102 -9.68 -0.74 -9.97
CA ASN A 102 -10.45 -1.98 -9.93
C ASN A 102 -10.24 -2.83 -11.19
N ALA A 103 -10.65 -4.09 -11.16
CA ALA A 103 -10.55 -5.04 -12.27
C ALA A 103 -11.31 -4.63 -13.55
N THR A 104 -12.14 -3.59 -13.47
CA THR A 104 -12.81 -2.94 -14.61
C THR A 104 -12.04 -1.76 -15.20
N GLY A 105 -10.87 -1.41 -14.64
CA GLY A 105 -10.09 -0.23 -15.04
C GLY A 105 -10.60 1.09 -14.46
N VAL A 106 -11.54 1.04 -13.52
CA VAL A 106 -12.05 2.24 -12.83
C VAL A 106 -11.17 2.52 -11.60
N VAL A 107 -10.78 3.78 -11.40
CA VAL A 107 -10.20 4.24 -10.13
C VAL A 107 -11.34 4.28 -9.11
N THR A 108 -11.37 3.34 -8.18
CA THR A 108 -12.43 3.24 -7.16
C THR A 108 -12.14 4.08 -5.93
N GLY A 109 -10.91 4.54 -5.76
CA GLY A 109 -10.53 5.46 -4.70
C GLY A 109 -9.06 5.84 -4.75
N GLU A 110 -8.75 6.86 -3.97
CA GLU A 110 -7.39 7.39 -3.81
C GLU A 110 -7.12 7.73 -2.34
N TYR A 111 -5.85 7.70 -1.98
CA TYR A 111 -5.38 8.08 -0.65
C TYR A 111 -4.13 8.94 -0.76
N ARG A 112 -4.17 10.18 -0.31
CA ARG A 112 -3.01 11.06 -0.19
C ARG A 112 -2.30 10.82 1.13
N LYS A 113 -1.00 10.56 1.09
CA LYS A 113 -0.17 10.27 2.26
C LYS A 113 -0.38 11.27 3.40
N ALA A 114 -0.83 10.77 4.55
CA ALA A 114 -1.08 11.61 5.71
C ALA A 114 0.20 11.93 6.50
N HIS A 115 1.12 10.97 6.60
CA HIS A 115 2.34 11.10 7.37
C HIS A 115 3.57 11.15 6.46
N LEU A 116 4.07 12.36 6.21
CA LEU A 116 5.28 12.58 5.40
C LEU A 116 6.52 12.31 6.27
N PHE A 117 7.52 11.63 5.68
CA PHE A 117 8.74 11.27 6.38
C PHE A 117 9.71 12.46 6.43
N SER A 118 9.54 13.33 7.42
CA SER A 118 10.36 14.55 7.61
C SER A 118 11.87 14.30 7.71
N PRO A 119 12.39 13.14 8.25
CA PRO A 119 13.83 12.91 8.26
C PRO A 119 14.49 12.80 6.88
N SER A 120 13.72 12.60 5.81
CA SER A 120 14.21 12.65 4.42
C SER A 120 13.85 13.96 3.70
N GLY A 121 13.20 14.91 4.38
CA GLY A 121 12.73 16.13 3.76
C GLY A 121 11.46 15.97 2.91
N GLU A 122 10.73 14.87 3.03
CA GLU A 122 9.52 14.61 2.23
C GLU A 122 8.48 15.74 2.39
N ASP A 123 8.39 16.36 3.56
CA ASP A 123 7.49 17.47 3.86
C ASP A 123 7.85 18.80 3.20
N HIS A 124 9.04 18.92 2.62
CA HIS A 124 9.41 20.07 1.78
C HIS A 124 8.83 19.95 0.36
N TRP A 125 8.67 18.72 -0.13
CA TRP A 125 8.33 18.45 -1.53
C TRP A 125 6.84 18.08 -1.71
N PHE A 126 6.26 17.39 -0.72
CA PHE A 126 4.88 16.93 -0.79
C PHE A 126 3.94 17.69 0.13
N ARG A 127 2.68 17.77 -0.28
CA ARG A 127 1.57 18.19 0.58
C ARG A 127 1.01 16.99 1.35
N ARG A 128 0.61 17.22 2.60
CA ARG A 128 -0.03 16.20 3.45
C ARG A 128 -1.47 15.95 3.02
N GLY A 129 -1.86 14.69 2.95
CA GLY A 129 -3.26 14.30 2.91
C GLY A 129 -3.97 14.61 4.23
N THR A 130 -5.25 14.93 4.16
CA THR A 130 -6.06 15.32 5.32
C THR A 130 -7.24 14.37 5.57
N SER A 131 -7.40 13.35 4.73
CA SER A 131 -8.48 12.37 4.84
C SER A 131 -7.97 10.97 4.57
N ALA A 132 -8.60 10.01 5.23
CA ALA A 132 -8.34 8.59 5.03
C ALA A 132 -9.66 7.82 5.13
N GLY A 133 -9.87 6.90 4.22
CA GLY A 133 -11.04 6.04 4.17
C GLY A 133 -10.72 4.70 3.55
N VAL A 134 -11.57 3.71 3.78
CA VAL A 134 -11.49 2.44 3.11
C VAL A 134 -12.01 2.55 1.68
N ILE A 135 -11.49 1.72 0.79
CA ILE A 135 -11.82 1.72 -0.63
C ILE A 135 -12.43 0.37 -1.00
N PRO A 136 -13.71 0.33 -1.44
CA PRO A 136 -14.32 -0.90 -1.95
C PRO A 136 -13.70 -1.31 -3.28
N THR A 137 -13.46 -2.62 -3.44
CA THR A 137 -12.90 -3.21 -4.66
C THR A 137 -13.50 -4.59 -4.94
N ASP A 138 -13.24 -5.16 -6.12
CA ASP A 138 -13.58 -6.55 -6.43
C ASP A 138 -12.78 -7.57 -5.58
N ALA A 139 -11.71 -7.13 -4.93
CA ALA A 139 -10.92 -7.90 -3.98
C ALA A 139 -11.30 -7.64 -2.50
N GLY A 140 -12.44 -6.97 -2.25
CA GLY A 140 -12.91 -6.62 -0.92
C GLY A 140 -12.65 -5.16 -0.55
N ILE A 141 -12.86 -4.86 0.72
CA ILE A 141 -12.63 -3.53 1.29
C ILE A 141 -11.17 -3.41 1.67
N VAL A 142 -10.45 -2.47 1.04
CA VAL A 142 -9.02 -2.24 1.30
C VAL A 142 -8.78 -0.96 2.09
N GLY A 143 -7.78 -0.99 2.98
CA GLY A 143 -7.25 0.16 3.69
C GLY A 143 -5.87 0.53 3.11
N PRO A 144 -5.71 1.70 2.46
CA PRO A 144 -4.45 2.11 1.84
C PRO A 144 -3.48 2.71 2.84
N LEU A 145 -2.21 2.26 2.82
CA LEU A 145 -1.12 2.79 3.64
C LEU A 145 0.09 3.11 2.76
N LEU A 146 0.78 4.21 3.05
CA LEU A 146 2.00 4.63 2.37
C LEU A 146 3.18 4.67 3.33
N CYS A 147 4.07 3.70 3.22
CA CYS A 147 5.39 3.63 3.86
C CYS A 147 5.39 4.07 5.34
N TYR A 148 5.68 5.33 5.59
CA TYR A 148 5.77 5.90 6.94
C TYR A 148 4.47 5.79 7.74
N ASP A 149 3.31 5.70 7.06
CA ASP A 149 2.00 5.47 7.71
C ASP A 149 1.98 4.20 8.57
N LEU A 150 2.80 3.18 8.24
CA LEU A 150 2.95 1.99 9.06
C LEU A 150 3.36 2.27 10.52
N ARG A 151 3.95 3.42 10.82
CA ARG A 151 4.32 3.79 12.20
C ARG A 151 3.18 4.35 13.03
N PHE A 152 2.05 4.64 12.39
CA PHE A 152 0.90 5.29 12.99
C PHE A 152 -0.27 4.31 13.08
N PRO A 153 -0.44 3.63 14.24
CA PRO A 153 -1.51 2.65 14.42
C PRO A 153 -2.90 3.26 14.32
N GLU A 154 -3.03 4.56 14.51
CA GLU A 154 -4.30 5.28 14.40
C GLU A 154 -4.95 5.10 13.03
N LEU A 155 -4.14 5.10 11.96
CA LEU A 155 -4.62 4.98 10.60
C LEU A 155 -5.12 3.56 10.29
N SER A 156 -4.33 2.52 10.63
CA SER A 156 -4.75 1.13 10.46
C SER A 156 -5.93 0.79 11.38
N ARG A 157 -5.97 1.37 12.58
CA ARG A 157 -7.11 1.23 13.49
C ARG A 157 -8.38 1.83 12.90
N LYS A 158 -8.29 3.00 12.26
CA LYS A 158 -9.41 3.58 11.53
C LYS A 158 -9.92 2.63 10.45
N TYR A 159 -9.05 2.07 9.62
CA TYR A 159 -9.43 1.14 8.56
C TYR A 159 -10.07 -0.14 9.11
N PHE A 160 -9.56 -0.67 10.23
CA PHE A 160 -10.21 -1.79 10.92
C PHE A 160 -11.64 -1.45 11.34
N LEU A 161 -11.86 -0.25 11.90
CA LEU A 161 -13.19 0.22 12.33
C LEU A 161 -14.14 0.42 11.15
N ASP A 162 -13.60 0.80 10.00
CA ASP A 162 -14.34 1.02 8.75
C ASP A 162 -14.52 -0.30 7.95
N GLY A 163 -14.06 -1.45 8.50
CA GLY A 163 -14.34 -2.78 7.96
C GLY A 163 -13.32 -3.31 6.94
N ALA A 164 -12.13 -2.70 6.80
CA ALA A 164 -11.10 -3.22 5.90
C ALA A 164 -10.73 -4.67 6.23
N GLY A 165 -10.75 -5.54 5.23
CA GLY A 165 -10.26 -6.92 5.32
C GLY A 165 -8.82 -7.08 4.84
N VAL A 166 -8.30 -6.10 4.09
CA VAL A 166 -6.95 -6.07 3.55
C VAL A 166 -6.36 -4.67 3.73
N LEU A 167 -5.15 -4.57 4.22
CA LEU A 167 -4.33 -3.37 4.21
C LEU A 167 -3.34 -3.44 3.04
N CYS A 168 -3.47 -2.54 2.08
CA CYS A 168 -2.54 -2.41 0.95
C CYS A 168 -1.45 -1.40 1.30
N VAL A 169 -0.22 -1.87 1.40
CA VAL A 169 0.94 -1.04 1.78
C VAL A 169 1.86 -0.86 0.60
N SER A 170 1.96 0.37 0.09
CA SER A 170 2.98 0.75 -0.90
C SER A 170 4.15 1.43 -0.20
N SER A 171 5.40 0.96 -0.43
CA SER A 171 6.54 1.45 0.33
C SER A 171 7.82 1.57 -0.49
N GLN A 172 8.66 2.52 -0.07
CA GLN A 172 10.11 2.57 -0.33
C GLN A 172 10.83 2.61 1.03
N TRP A 173 10.85 1.45 1.73
CA TRP A 173 11.36 1.34 3.09
C TRP A 173 12.86 1.05 3.11
N PRO A 174 13.69 1.90 3.73
CA PRO A 174 15.14 1.75 3.71
C PRO A 174 15.63 0.48 4.41
N SER A 175 16.68 -0.13 3.87
CA SER A 175 17.31 -1.35 4.40
C SER A 175 17.82 -1.19 5.84
N ALA A 176 18.29 -0.01 6.22
CA ALA A 176 18.71 0.31 7.58
C ALA A 176 17.60 0.14 8.64
N ARG A 177 16.34 0.09 8.21
CA ARG A 177 15.18 -0.08 9.10
C ARG A 177 14.36 -1.33 8.78
N ARG A 178 14.97 -2.35 8.14
CA ARG A 178 14.31 -3.62 7.78
C ARG A 178 13.64 -4.31 8.98
N ALA A 179 14.28 -4.30 10.14
CA ALA A 179 13.70 -4.89 11.35
C ALA A 179 12.36 -4.23 11.72
N HIS A 180 12.26 -2.90 11.60
CA HIS A 180 10.99 -2.19 11.83
C HIS A 180 9.92 -2.56 10.80
N TRP A 181 10.31 -2.72 9.51
CA TRP A 181 9.40 -3.17 8.45
C TRP A 181 8.76 -4.52 8.81
N ARG A 182 9.59 -5.50 9.19
CA ARG A 182 9.14 -6.84 9.57
C ARG A 182 8.19 -6.83 10.76
N ILE A 183 8.52 -6.05 11.80
CA ILE A 183 7.71 -5.94 13.00
C ILE A 183 6.39 -5.24 12.69
N LEU A 184 6.44 -4.10 11.98
CA LEU A 184 5.26 -3.27 11.78
C LEU A 184 4.25 -3.90 10.82
N THR A 185 4.68 -4.59 9.77
CA THR A 185 3.75 -5.29 8.87
C THR A 185 2.97 -6.37 9.59
N VAL A 186 3.60 -7.15 10.46
CA VAL A 186 2.94 -8.16 11.30
C VAL A 186 2.03 -7.49 12.35
N ALA A 187 2.52 -6.46 13.04
CA ALA A 187 1.73 -5.75 14.04
C ALA A 187 0.44 -5.17 13.44
N ARG A 188 0.51 -4.56 12.24
CA ARG A 188 -0.69 -4.01 11.56
C ARG A 188 -1.68 -5.10 11.17
N ALA A 189 -1.22 -6.28 10.76
CA ALA A 189 -2.09 -7.40 10.47
C ALA A 189 -2.84 -7.88 11.72
N VAL A 190 -2.11 -8.14 12.81
CA VAL A 190 -2.68 -8.66 14.06
C VAL A 190 -3.64 -7.67 14.72
N GLU A 191 -3.24 -6.41 14.90
CA GLU A 191 -4.06 -5.40 15.57
C GLU A 191 -5.31 -4.99 14.78
N SER A 192 -5.27 -5.09 13.44
CA SER A 192 -6.40 -4.76 12.57
C SER A 192 -7.20 -5.99 12.18
N GLN A 193 -6.75 -7.19 12.56
CA GLN A 193 -7.37 -8.46 12.20
C GLN A 193 -7.73 -8.48 10.70
N ALA A 194 -6.72 -8.14 9.87
CA ALA A 194 -6.82 -8.00 8.43
C ALA A 194 -5.54 -8.52 7.77
N TYR A 195 -5.64 -8.96 6.53
CA TYR A 195 -4.44 -9.24 5.75
C TYR A 195 -3.63 -7.96 5.51
N VAL A 196 -2.31 -8.08 5.48
CA VAL A 196 -1.41 -7.03 5.02
C VAL A 196 -0.76 -7.50 3.73
N VAL A 197 -0.98 -6.80 2.63
CA VAL A 197 -0.28 -6.98 1.35
C VAL A 197 0.68 -5.80 1.19
N ALA A 198 1.95 -6.03 1.50
CA ALA A 198 2.95 -4.96 1.62
C ALA A 198 4.03 -5.08 0.54
N ALA A 199 4.01 -4.17 -0.41
CA ALA A 199 5.00 -4.02 -1.46
C ALA A 199 6.07 -3.00 -1.07
N ASN A 200 7.33 -3.35 -1.25
CA ASN A 200 8.47 -2.48 -1.00
C ASN A 200 9.39 -2.43 -2.21
N ALA A 201 10.05 -1.30 -2.42
CA ALA A 201 11.15 -1.22 -3.38
C ALA A 201 12.37 -2.02 -2.89
N VAL A 202 13.24 -2.43 -3.81
CA VAL A 202 14.48 -3.17 -3.52
C VAL A 202 15.70 -2.53 -4.18
N GLY A 203 16.84 -2.65 -3.54
CA GLY A 203 18.11 -2.20 -4.10
C GLY A 203 18.36 -0.69 -3.97
N PRO A 204 19.39 -0.18 -4.69
CA PRO A 204 19.74 1.22 -4.65
C PRO A 204 18.75 2.07 -5.45
N SER A 205 18.40 3.26 -4.92
CA SER A 205 17.62 4.28 -5.62
C SER A 205 17.96 5.65 -5.03
N GLY A 206 18.59 6.53 -5.81
CA GLY A 206 19.15 7.77 -5.30
C GLY A 206 20.16 7.54 -4.17
N PRO A 207 20.08 8.30 -3.08
CA PRO A 207 20.99 8.17 -1.94
C PRO A 207 20.62 6.99 -1.00
N PHE A 208 19.54 6.29 -1.26
CA PHE A 208 19.02 5.25 -0.38
C PHE A 208 19.20 3.84 -0.97
N ARG A 209 19.25 2.86 -0.06
CA ARG A 209 19.09 1.44 -0.39
C ARG A 209 17.84 0.92 0.28
N TYR A 210 16.92 0.36 -0.52
CA TYR A 210 15.65 -0.16 -0.04
C TYR A 210 15.72 -1.65 0.29
N ALA A 211 14.95 -2.05 1.30
CA ALA A 211 15.08 -3.34 1.95
C ALA A 211 14.59 -4.52 1.11
N GLY A 212 13.73 -4.28 0.11
CA GLY A 212 12.94 -5.38 -0.40
C GLY A 212 12.04 -5.94 0.70
N ASP A 213 12.03 -7.26 0.85
CA ASP A 213 11.26 -7.95 1.90
C ASP A 213 9.75 -7.66 1.82
N SER A 214 9.24 -7.49 0.57
CA SER A 214 7.80 -7.42 0.32
C SER A 214 7.14 -8.68 0.87
N VAL A 215 5.96 -8.53 1.49
CA VAL A 215 5.39 -9.58 2.32
C VAL A 215 3.86 -9.57 2.27
N ILE A 216 3.27 -10.75 2.38
CA ILE A 216 1.84 -10.92 2.69
C ILE A 216 1.73 -11.57 4.07
N VAL A 217 0.97 -10.91 4.96
CA VAL A 217 0.76 -11.35 6.35
C VAL A 217 -0.73 -11.62 6.57
N SER A 218 -1.04 -12.73 7.23
CA SER A 218 -2.42 -13.10 7.59
C SER A 218 -2.94 -12.33 8.82
N PRO A 219 -4.24 -12.31 9.07
CA PRO A 219 -4.85 -11.63 10.22
C PRO A 219 -4.38 -12.08 11.59
N ASP A 220 -3.80 -13.28 11.70
CA ASP A 220 -3.23 -13.85 12.94
C ASP A 220 -1.71 -13.65 13.04
N GLY A 221 -1.10 -12.97 12.05
CA GLY A 221 0.30 -12.57 12.07
C GLY A 221 1.27 -13.51 11.36
N GLU A 222 0.80 -14.57 10.70
CA GLU A 222 1.64 -15.45 9.92
C GLU A 222 2.14 -14.73 8.65
N ARG A 223 3.43 -14.84 8.35
CA ARG A 223 4.03 -14.36 7.10
C ARG A 223 3.85 -15.43 6.03
N LEU A 224 2.75 -15.35 5.27
CA LEU A 224 2.36 -16.35 4.28
C LEU A 224 3.34 -16.45 3.11
N SER A 225 3.90 -15.32 2.71
CA SER A 225 4.86 -15.23 1.60
C SER A 225 5.71 -13.98 1.74
N SER A 226 6.98 -14.05 1.33
CA SER A 226 7.86 -12.89 1.26
C SER A 226 8.90 -13.02 0.16
N VAL A 227 9.37 -11.88 -0.36
CA VAL A 227 10.49 -11.77 -1.30
C VAL A 227 11.71 -11.27 -0.52
N GLY A 228 12.90 -11.82 -0.81
CA GLY A 228 14.14 -11.35 -0.20
C GLY A 228 14.60 -10.00 -0.77
N GLU A 229 15.91 -9.88 -1.08
CA GLU A 229 16.53 -8.65 -1.61
C GLU A 229 16.64 -8.66 -3.14
N VAL A 230 15.73 -9.34 -3.83
CA VAL A 230 15.70 -9.45 -5.29
C VAL A 230 14.39 -8.91 -5.86
N GLU A 231 14.36 -8.59 -7.14
CA GLU A 231 13.10 -8.29 -7.83
C GLU A 231 12.20 -9.53 -7.89
N GLY A 232 10.89 -9.33 -7.80
CA GLY A 232 9.91 -10.41 -7.86
C GLY A 232 8.58 -10.06 -7.18
N MET A 233 7.91 -11.07 -6.65
CA MET A 233 6.62 -10.90 -5.98
C MET A 233 6.41 -11.90 -4.85
N ALA A 234 5.83 -11.46 -3.74
CA ALA A 234 5.23 -12.35 -2.76
C ALA A 234 3.79 -12.66 -3.19
N LEU A 235 3.42 -13.94 -3.20
CA LEU A 235 2.11 -14.42 -3.58
C LEU A 235 1.50 -15.24 -2.45
N ALA A 236 0.25 -14.94 -2.08
CA ALA A 236 -0.50 -15.73 -1.11
C ALA A 236 -2.01 -15.61 -1.34
N THR A 237 -2.74 -16.63 -0.92
CA THR A 237 -4.20 -16.60 -0.93
C THR A 237 -4.72 -15.73 0.20
N ILE A 238 -5.61 -14.83 -0.13
CA ILE A 238 -6.43 -14.05 0.80
C ILE A 238 -7.78 -14.74 0.92
N ASP A 239 -8.12 -15.16 2.13
CA ASP A 239 -9.43 -15.71 2.43
C ASP A 239 -10.25 -14.74 3.30
N PRO A 240 -11.26 -14.05 2.75
CA PRO A 240 -12.11 -13.15 3.52
C PRO A 240 -12.87 -13.83 4.65
N ALA A 241 -13.15 -15.14 4.55
CA ALA A 241 -13.82 -15.89 5.61
C ALA A 241 -12.92 -16.02 6.84
N PHE A 242 -11.61 -16.16 6.65
CA PHE A 242 -10.64 -16.22 7.74
C PHE A 242 -10.57 -14.89 8.52
N VAL A 243 -10.72 -13.73 7.86
CA VAL A 243 -10.84 -12.43 8.55
C VAL A 243 -12.04 -12.44 9.51
N LEU A 244 -13.18 -12.94 9.04
CA LEU A 244 -14.41 -13.01 9.87
C LEU A 244 -14.27 -14.03 11.02
N GLU A 245 -13.59 -15.14 10.78
CA GLU A 245 -13.29 -16.14 11.80
C GLU A 245 -12.42 -15.54 12.93
N ILE A 246 -11.31 -14.90 12.59
CA ILE A 246 -10.40 -14.26 13.57
C ILE A 246 -11.16 -13.20 14.37
N ARG A 247 -11.97 -12.36 13.73
CA ARG A 247 -12.77 -11.32 14.40
C ARG A 247 -13.84 -11.89 15.33
N ARG A 248 -14.39 -13.08 15.03
CA ARG A 248 -15.30 -13.78 15.95
C ARG A 248 -14.57 -14.41 17.12
N ARG A 249 -13.41 -15.04 16.86
CA ARG A 249 -12.62 -15.74 17.89
C ARG A 249 -12.01 -14.77 18.89
N ILE A 250 -11.60 -13.60 18.45
CA ILE A 250 -11.03 -12.52 19.28
C ILE A 250 -11.78 -11.22 18.96
N PRO A 251 -12.89 -10.93 19.66
CA PRO A 251 -13.84 -9.88 19.27
C PRO A 251 -13.34 -8.46 19.64
N CYS A 252 -12.12 -8.10 19.26
CA CYS A 252 -11.47 -6.83 19.60
C CYS A 252 -12.35 -5.61 19.30
N LEU A 253 -13.19 -5.67 18.27
CA LEU A 253 -14.07 -4.55 17.91
C LEU A 253 -15.18 -4.35 18.95
N ALA A 254 -15.80 -5.44 19.43
CA ALA A 254 -16.85 -5.41 20.43
C ALA A 254 -16.32 -5.06 21.82
N ASP A 255 -15.11 -5.54 22.15
CA ASP A 255 -14.50 -5.37 23.47
C ASP A 255 -13.87 -3.96 23.67
N ARG A 256 -13.89 -3.12 22.65
CA ARG A 256 -13.32 -1.77 22.75
C ARG A 256 -14.06 -0.92 23.79
N ASN A 257 -13.29 -0.43 24.77
CA ASN A 257 -13.80 0.56 25.73
C ASN A 257 -13.49 2.00 25.26
N THR A 258 -14.37 2.53 24.41
CA THR A 258 -14.18 3.89 23.82
C THR A 258 -14.17 5.01 24.86
N ARG A 259 -14.69 4.77 26.09
CA ARG A 259 -14.67 5.77 27.16
C ARG A 259 -13.24 5.99 27.67
N ALA A 260 -12.40 4.94 27.67
CA ALA A 260 -11.01 5.02 28.10
C ALA A 260 -10.13 5.87 27.16
N TYR A 261 -10.57 6.09 25.90
CA TYR A 261 -9.82 6.84 24.89
C TYR A 261 -10.24 8.30 24.76
N ARG A 262 -11.27 8.74 25.52
CA ARG A 262 -11.68 10.13 25.54
C ARG A 262 -10.60 10.96 26.22
N LYS A 263 -10.17 12.05 25.54
CA LYS A 263 -9.27 13.04 26.17
C LYS A 263 -9.93 13.52 27.48
N THR A 264 -9.30 13.26 28.60
CA THR A 264 -9.58 14.05 29.81
C THR A 264 -9.19 15.49 29.49
N ARG A 265 -10.16 16.43 29.56
CA ARG A 265 -9.82 17.85 29.54
C ARG A 265 -8.79 18.05 30.65
N ARG A 266 -7.55 18.43 30.29
CA ARG A 266 -6.64 18.96 31.33
C ARG A 266 -7.36 20.15 31.95
N PRO A 267 -7.51 20.22 33.29
CA PRO A 267 -7.93 21.47 33.90
C PRO A 267 -6.95 22.55 33.47
N ALA A 268 -7.49 23.74 33.14
CA ALA A 268 -6.73 24.92 32.78
C ALA A 268 -5.78 25.36 33.89
#